data_7a0b8a265146abc725ecb0e80c7da199
#
_entry.id   7a0b8a265146abc725ecb0e80c7da199
#
_cell.length_a   1.000
_cell.length_b   1.000
_cell.length_c   1.000
_cell.angle_alpha   90.00
_cell.angle_beta   90.00
_cell.angle_gamma   90.00
#
_symmetry.space_group_name_H-M   'P 1'
#
loop_
_entity.id
_entity.type
_entity.pdbx_description
1 polymer ?
#
loop_
_entity_poly.entity_id
_entity_poly.type
_entity_poly.pdbx_seq_one_letter_code
_entity_poly.pdbx_strand_id
1 'polypeptide(L)'
;MDYIILLFSCVAEYLIFSDFFDAFLTIRPNFQPIRNRILIAIPFIGIYFGINTLQISYLNMISFICLLLLYSFLYEANFKERLLYIVFLCAIFFGCEFLFVVLLNLPAYLFHSSSVANLSTIPWQIFTLKLLTYLICCLYKQTSVK
;
A
#
# COMPACT_ATOMS: atom_id res chain seq x y z
N MET A 1 -5.16 14.53 -13.00
CA MET A 1 -5.48 13.50 -12.01
C MET A 1 -6.15 14.18 -10.83
N ASP A 2 -7.30 13.72 -10.38
CA ASP A 2 -8.02 14.39 -9.31
C ASP A 2 -7.26 14.18 -8.00
N TYR A 3 -6.79 15.27 -7.40
CA TYR A 3 -6.06 15.25 -6.13
C TYR A 3 -6.83 14.52 -5.01
N ILE A 4 -8.16 14.55 -5.08
CA ILE A 4 -9.04 13.86 -4.14
C ILE A 4 -8.82 12.34 -4.24
N ILE A 5 -8.78 11.77 -5.44
CA ILE A 5 -8.57 10.34 -5.66
C ILE A 5 -7.17 9.92 -5.20
N LEU A 6 -6.17 10.75 -5.50
CA LEU A 6 -4.80 10.52 -5.05
C LEU A 6 -4.71 10.51 -3.51
N LEU A 7 -5.37 11.45 -2.84
CA LEU A 7 -5.42 11.49 -1.38
C LEU A 7 -6.09 10.25 -0.81
N PHE A 8 -7.24 9.83 -1.36
CA PHE A 8 -7.91 8.60 -0.94
C PHE A 8 -7.02 7.36 -1.12
N SER A 9 -6.26 7.30 -2.23
CA SER A 9 -5.31 6.21 -2.46
C SER A 9 -4.23 6.18 -1.37
N CYS A 10 -3.64 7.32 -1.01
CA CYS A 10 -2.64 7.41 0.04
C CYS A 10 -3.18 7.01 1.42
N VAL A 11 -4.43 7.40 1.73
CA VAL A 11 -5.12 7.01 2.97
C VAL A 11 -5.37 5.50 2.97
N ALA A 12 -5.86 4.93 1.88
CA ALA A 12 -6.11 3.49 1.77
C ALA A 12 -4.82 2.68 1.94
N GLU A 13 -3.73 3.11 1.32
CA GLU A 13 -2.42 2.47 1.51
C GLU A 13 -1.95 2.53 2.95
N TYR A 14 -2.08 3.69 3.60
CA TYR A 14 -1.76 3.83 5.02
C TYR A 14 -2.55 2.84 5.87
N LEU A 15 -3.85 2.70 5.65
CA LEU A 15 -4.70 1.76 6.39
C LEU A 15 -4.27 0.30 6.17
N ILE A 16 -3.99 -0.07 4.91
CA ILE A 16 -3.56 -1.42 4.56
C ILE A 16 -2.30 -1.82 5.32
N PHE A 17 -1.27 -1.00 5.31
CA PHE A 17 -0.04 -1.39 6.00
C PHE A 17 -0.10 -1.19 7.52
N SER A 18 -0.92 -0.27 8.03
CA SER A 18 -1.19 -0.18 9.46
C SER A 18 -1.85 -1.47 9.97
N ASP A 19 -2.91 -1.94 9.30
CA ASP A 19 -3.59 -3.18 9.62
C ASP A 19 -2.69 -4.41 9.45
N PHE A 20 -1.83 -4.40 8.44
CA PHE A 20 -0.86 -5.46 8.22
C PHE A 20 0.14 -5.55 9.35
N PHE A 21 0.78 -4.46 9.74
CA PHE A 21 1.73 -4.46 10.85
C PHE A 21 1.07 -4.79 12.18
N ASP A 22 -0.14 -4.30 12.43
CA ASP A 22 -0.92 -4.64 13.65
C ASP A 22 -1.28 -6.13 13.72
N ALA A 23 -1.35 -6.82 12.57
CA ALA A 23 -1.64 -8.25 12.53
C ALA A 23 -0.44 -9.13 12.92
N PHE A 24 0.79 -8.66 12.61
CA PHE A 24 2.00 -9.48 12.74
C PHE A 24 2.95 -9.00 13.83
N LEU A 25 2.89 -7.74 14.21
CA LEU A 25 3.81 -7.13 15.15
C LEU A 25 3.07 -6.50 16.32
N THR A 26 3.70 -6.53 17.48
CA THR A 26 3.19 -5.84 18.67
C THR A 26 3.58 -4.37 18.64
N ILE A 27 2.58 -3.49 18.73
CA ILE A 27 2.84 -2.05 18.80
C ILE A 27 3.45 -1.67 20.15
N ARG A 28 4.43 -0.77 20.14
CA ARG A 28 5.04 -0.27 21.37
C ARG A 28 3.99 0.47 22.23
N PRO A 29 4.04 0.31 23.57
CA PRO A 29 3.02 0.87 24.47
C PRO A 29 2.84 2.39 24.32
N ASN A 30 3.89 3.13 23.98
CA ASN A 30 3.84 4.57 23.77
C ASN A 30 2.98 4.98 22.55
N PHE A 31 2.76 4.08 21.59
CA PHE A 31 2.03 4.32 20.35
C PHE A 31 0.68 3.61 20.29
N GLN A 32 0.30 2.87 21.34
CA GLN A 32 -1.02 2.23 21.45
C GLN A 32 -2.20 3.22 21.44
N PRO A 33 -2.11 4.43 22.10
CA PRO A 33 -3.23 5.37 22.09
C PRO A 33 -3.57 5.82 20.67
N ILE A 34 -4.86 5.78 20.33
CA ILE A 34 -5.40 6.19 19.01
C ILE A 34 -4.91 7.59 18.62
N ARG A 35 -4.84 8.52 19.60
CA ARG A 35 -4.34 9.88 19.38
C ARG A 35 -2.93 9.90 18.79
N ASN A 36 -2.03 9.05 19.28
CA ASN A 36 -0.64 9.00 18.82
C ASN A 36 -0.56 8.38 17.42
N ARG A 37 -1.41 7.41 17.12
CA ARG A 37 -1.53 6.83 15.77
C ARG A 37 -1.99 7.86 14.74
N ILE A 38 -3.00 8.68 15.08
CA ILE A 38 -3.48 9.76 14.21
C ILE A 38 -2.40 10.81 13.99
N LEU A 39 -1.67 11.19 15.05
CA LEU A 39 -0.56 12.14 14.94
C LEU A 39 0.56 11.69 14.00
N ILE A 40 0.76 10.38 13.86
CA ILE A 40 1.73 9.79 12.94
C ILE A 40 1.13 9.63 11.53
N ALA A 41 -0.15 9.28 11.44
CA ALA A 41 -0.85 9.11 10.17
C ALA A 41 -0.86 10.39 9.33
N ILE A 42 -1.14 11.54 9.95
CA ILE A 42 -1.24 12.83 9.26
C ILE A 42 0.05 13.20 8.50
N PRO A 43 1.23 13.29 9.14
CA PRO A 43 2.45 13.61 8.43
C PRO A 43 2.85 12.53 7.42
N PHE A 44 2.60 11.25 7.73
CA PHE A 44 2.88 10.16 6.84
C PHE A 44 2.10 10.30 5.52
N ILE A 45 0.77 10.44 5.60
CA ILE A 45 -0.10 10.63 4.44
C ILE A 45 0.26 11.92 3.71
N GLY A 46 0.57 13.01 4.42
CA GLY A 46 0.95 14.28 3.83
C GLY A 46 2.25 14.21 3.02
N ILE A 47 3.29 13.57 3.54
CA ILE A 47 4.57 13.38 2.85
C ILE A 47 4.36 12.49 1.63
N TYR A 48 3.68 11.35 1.80
CA TYR A 48 3.44 10.42 0.72
C TYR A 48 2.58 11.02 -0.40
N PHE A 49 1.53 11.76 -0.04
CA PHE A 49 0.72 12.52 -0.99
C PHE A 49 1.55 13.56 -1.76
N GLY A 50 2.38 14.34 -1.05
CA GLY A 50 3.25 15.33 -1.68
C GLY A 50 4.21 14.71 -2.70
N ILE A 51 4.80 13.56 -2.39
CA ILE A 51 5.70 12.85 -3.32
C ILE A 51 4.93 12.29 -4.52
N ASN A 52 3.74 11.71 -4.28
CA ASN A 52 2.90 11.18 -5.35
C ASN A 52 2.42 12.26 -6.34
N THR A 53 2.27 13.51 -5.90
CA THR A 53 1.91 14.62 -6.80
C THR A 53 3.01 14.94 -7.84
N LEU A 54 4.26 14.57 -7.56
CA LEU A 54 5.37 14.74 -8.50
C LEU A 54 5.31 13.76 -9.69
N GLN A 55 4.51 12.70 -9.60
CA GLN A 55 4.30 11.68 -10.65
C GLN A 55 5.60 11.01 -11.14
N ILE A 56 6.62 10.95 -10.30
CA ILE A 56 7.90 10.30 -10.58
C ILE A 56 7.89 8.89 -10.00
N SER A 57 7.70 7.87 -10.85
CA SER A 57 7.46 6.48 -10.43
C SER A 57 8.54 5.91 -9.51
N TYR A 58 9.82 6.12 -9.83
CA TYR A 58 10.91 5.61 -9.00
C TYR A 58 10.98 6.32 -7.64
N LEU A 59 10.66 7.61 -7.59
CA LEU A 59 10.62 8.37 -6.34
C LEU A 59 9.49 7.89 -5.43
N ASN A 60 8.33 7.61 -6.00
CA ASN A 60 7.19 7.06 -5.28
C ASN A 60 7.52 5.70 -4.67
N MET A 61 8.17 4.82 -5.44
CA MET A 61 8.58 3.50 -4.96
C MET A 61 9.59 3.58 -3.81
N ILE A 62 10.64 4.40 -3.97
CA ILE A 62 11.66 4.58 -2.93
C ILE A 62 11.04 5.19 -1.66
N SER A 63 10.22 6.23 -1.81
CA SER A 63 9.57 6.88 -0.67
C SER A 63 8.61 5.95 0.06
N PHE A 64 7.87 5.12 -0.66
CA PHE A 64 6.99 4.11 -0.08
C PHE A 64 7.79 3.14 0.81
N ILE A 65 8.89 2.59 0.32
CA ILE A 65 9.76 1.68 1.08
C ILE A 65 10.37 2.39 2.30
N CYS A 66 10.86 3.62 2.14
CA CYS A 66 11.41 4.41 3.24
C CYS A 66 10.38 4.70 4.32
N LEU A 67 9.14 5.06 3.92
CA LEU A 67 8.06 5.32 4.84
C LEU A 67 7.61 4.06 5.58
N LEU A 68 7.57 2.90 4.91
CA LEU A 68 7.31 1.61 5.56
C LEU A 68 8.38 1.26 6.59
N LEU A 69 9.65 1.49 6.26
CA LEU A 69 10.75 1.31 7.21
C LEU A 69 10.57 2.20 8.44
N LEU A 70 10.32 3.50 8.25
CA LEU A 70 10.08 4.44 9.34
C LEU A 70 8.86 4.02 10.19
N TYR A 71 7.77 3.62 9.55
CA TYR A 71 6.56 3.18 10.24
C TYR A 71 6.80 1.91 11.06
N SER A 72 7.62 0.98 10.57
CA SER A 72 7.94 -0.26 11.29
C SER A 72 8.65 -0.02 12.65
N PHE A 73 9.28 1.15 12.86
CA PHE A 73 9.89 1.49 14.15
C PHE A 73 8.89 1.74 15.28
N LEU A 74 7.60 1.90 14.97
CA LEU A 74 6.52 1.99 15.95
C LEU A 74 6.26 0.65 16.65
N TYR A 75 6.74 -0.44 16.09
CA TYR A 75 6.51 -1.80 16.57
C TYR A 75 7.74 -2.38 17.27
N GLU A 76 7.48 -3.32 18.18
CA GLU A 76 8.51 -4.10 18.84
C GLU A 76 8.87 -5.29 17.96
N ALA A 77 9.97 -5.17 17.23
CA ALA A 77 10.47 -6.24 16.38
C ALA A 77 11.98 -6.10 16.17
N ASN A 78 12.64 -7.21 15.91
CA ASN A 78 14.04 -7.21 15.48
C ASN A 78 14.18 -6.65 14.06
N PHE A 79 15.32 -6.08 13.72
CA PHE A 79 15.54 -5.49 12.40
C PHE A 79 15.29 -6.48 11.26
N LYS A 80 15.68 -7.74 11.43
CA LYS A 80 15.46 -8.81 10.44
C LYS A 80 13.97 -9.09 10.21
N GLU A 81 13.19 -9.15 11.29
CA GLU A 81 11.73 -9.35 11.24
C GLU A 81 11.04 -8.19 10.52
N ARG A 82 11.41 -6.94 10.84
CA ARG A 82 10.87 -5.74 10.17
C ARG A 82 11.12 -5.81 8.67
N LEU A 83 12.35 -6.12 8.28
CA LEU A 83 12.74 -6.18 6.88
C LEU A 83 11.97 -7.29 6.14
N LEU A 84 11.80 -8.45 6.78
CA LEU A 84 11.03 -9.55 6.24
C LEU A 84 9.57 -9.15 5.99
N TYR A 85 8.90 -8.51 6.96
CA TYR A 85 7.51 -8.09 6.79
C TYR A 85 7.36 -6.97 5.77
N ILE A 86 8.32 -6.04 5.68
CA ILE A 86 8.32 -5.00 4.64
C ILE A 86 8.46 -5.63 3.25
N VAL A 87 9.42 -6.55 3.06
CA VAL A 87 9.60 -7.25 1.78
C VAL A 87 8.33 -8.02 1.41
N PHE A 88 7.70 -8.69 2.38
CA PHE A 88 6.47 -9.43 2.18
C PHE A 88 5.30 -8.51 1.77
N LEU A 89 5.15 -7.38 2.46
CA LEU A 89 4.14 -6.37 2.13
C LEU A 89 4.37 -5.77 0.73
N CYS A 90 5.61 -5.43 0.40
CA CYS A 90 5.97 -4.96 -0.94
C CYS A 90 5.66 -6.02 -2.00
N ALA A 91 5.94 -7.29 -1.74
CA ALA A 91 5.61 -8.38 -2.67
C ALA A 91 4.10 -8.50 -2.91
N ILE A 92 3.27 -8.33 -1.88
CA ILE A 92 1.81 -8.28 -2.03
C ILE A 92 1.40 -7.09 -2.89
N PHE A 93 1.89 -5.87 -2.59
CA PHE A 93 1.52 -4.67 -3.35
C PHE A 93 1.90 -4.79 -4.83
N PHE A 94 3.16 -5.09 -5.12
CA PHE A 94 3.64 -5.22 -6.50
C PHE A 94 3.02 -6.43 -7.21
N GLY A 95 2.79 -7.53 -6.49
CA GLY A 95 2.10 -8.70 -7.02
C GLY A 95 0.66 -8.39 -7.44
N CYS A 96 -0.09 -7.66 -6.60
CA CYS A 96 -1.45 -7.23 -6.93
C CYS A 96 -1.46 -6.26 -8.13
N GLU A 97 -0.54 -5.30 -8.18
CA GLU A 97 -0.41 -4.37 -9.30
C GLU A 97 -0.10 -5.13 -10.61
N PHE A 98 0.86 -6.05 -10.57
CA PHE A 98 1.21 -6.86 -11.73
C PHE A 98 0.03 -7.71 -12.22
N LEU A 99 -0.64 -8.43 -11.31
CA LEU A 99 -1.81 -9.24 -11.65
C LEU A 99 -2.92 -8.40 -12.27
N PHE A 100 -3.16 -7.21 -11.73
CA PHE A 100 -4.18 -6.30 -12.23
C PHE A 100 -3.85 -5.79 -13.64
N VAL A 101 -2.59 -5.43 -13.89
CA VAL A 101 -2.11 -5.05 -15.24
C VAL A 101 -2.31 -6.20 -16.23
N VAL A 102 -1.94 -7.41 -15.84
CA VAL A 102 -2.11 -8.60 -16.69
C VAL A 102 -3.58 -8.84 -17.00
N LEU A 103 -4.45 -8.82 -15.97
CA LEU A 103 -5.90 -9.07 -16.14
C LEU A 103 -6.57 -8.03 -17.04
N LEU A 104 -6.19 -6.76 -16.95
CA LEU A 104 -6.77 -5.70 -17.79
C LEU A 104 -6.28 -5.75 -19.23
N ASN A 105 -5.03 -6.16 -19.45
CA ASN A 105 -4.48 -6.24 -20.80
C ASN A 105 -4.80 -7.59 -21.49
N LEU A 106 -5.23 -8.61 -20.75
CA LEU A 106 -5.57 -9.93 -21.29
C LEU A 106 -6.64 -9.87 -22.40
N PRO A 107 -7.77 -9.14 -22.24
CA PRO A 107 -8.77 -9.01 -23.30
C PRO A 107 -8.22 -8.30 -24.55
N ALA A 108 -7.42 -7.25 -24.37
CA ALA A 108 -6.79 -6.53 -25.49
C ALA A 108 -5.83 -7.44 -26.26
N TYR A 109 -5.09 -8.30 -25.55
CA TYR A 109 -4.18 -9.28 -26.15
C TYR A 109 -4.93 -10.40 -26.91
N LEU A 110 -6.01 -10.92 -26.33
CA LEU A 110 -6.82 -12.00 -26.92
C LEU A 110 -7.63 -11.53 -28.13
N PHE A 111 -8.12 -10.29 -28.12
CA PHE A 111 -9.00 -9.75 -29.16
C PHE A 111 -8.29 -8.83 -30.17
N HIS A 112 -6.94 -8.75 -30.14
CA HIS A 112 -6.13 -7.89 -31.03
C HIS A 112 -6.61 -6.42 -31.06
N SER A 113 -7.21 -5.95 -29.99
CA SER A 113 -7.67 -4.55 -29.89
C SER A 113 -6.50 -3.67 -29.42
N SER A 114 -6.21 -2.63 -30.19
CA SER A 114 -5.07 -1.72 -29.97
C SER A 114 -5.23 -0.76 -28.76
N SER A 115 -6.23 -0.94 -27.92
CA SER A 115 -6.44 -0.11 -26.74
C SER A 115 -5.70 -0.68 -25.53
N VAL A 116 -4.41 -0.39 -25.44
CA VAL A 116 -3.69 -0.54 -24.17
C VAL A 116 -4.29 0.45 -23.19
N ALA A 117 -5.09 -0.04 -22.26
CA ALA A 117 -5.61 0.80 -21.20
C ALA A 117 -4.44 1.32 -20.35
N ASN A 118 -4.13 2.61 -20.45
CA ASN A 118 -3.17 3.27 -19.56
C ASN A 118 -3.76 3.24 -18.14
N LEU A 119 -3.28 2.34 -17.31
CA LEU A 119 -3.74 2.17 -15.91
C LEU A 119 -3.70 3.46 -15.08
N SER A 120 -2.76 4.35 -15.42
CA SER A 120 -2.58 5.63 -14.72
C SER A 120 -3.75 6.61 -14.89
N THR A 121 -4.66 6.36 -15.82
CA THR A 121 -5.73 7.31 -16.18
C THR A 121 -7.12 6.94 -15.66
N ILE A 122 -7.33 5.74 -15.10
CA ILE A 122 -8.66 5.30 -14.69
C ILE A 122 -8.75 5.22 -13.15
N PRO A 123 -9.40 6.19 -12.51
CA PRO A 123 -9.49 6.26 -11.03
C PRO A 123 -10.06 5.00 -10.38
N TRP A 124 -11.04 4.37 -11.02
CA TRP A 124 -11.68 3.14 -10.53
C TRP A 124 -10.74 1.94 -10.48
N GLN A 125 -9.75 1.89 -11.37
CA GLN A 125 -8.75 0.81 -11.38
C GLN A 125 -7.83 0.92 -10.16
N ILE A 126 -7.43 2.13 -9.79
CA ILE A 126 -6.63 2.37 -8.58
C ILE A 126 -7.42 1.94 -7.35
N PHE A 127 -8.70 2.30 -7.28
CA PHE A 127 -9.56 1.94 -6.15
C PHE A 127 -9.76 0.43 -6.03
N THR A 128 -10.07 -0.27 -7.14
CA THR A 128 -10.25 -1.73 -7.15
C THR A 128 -8.97 -2.47 -6.80
N LEU A 129 -7.80 -1.98 -7.25
CA LEU A 129 -6.51 -2.51 -6.90
C LEU A 129 -6.25 -2.43 -5.39
N LYS A 130 -6.50 -1.26 -4.78
CA LYS A 130 -6.31 -1.07 -3.34
C LYS A 130 -7.28 -1.93 -2.52
N LEU A 131 -8.53 -2.06 -2.98
CA LEU A 131 -9.50 -2.95 -2.35
C LEU A 131 -9.05 -4.42 -2.39
N LEU A 132 -8.54 -4.88 -3.54
CA LEU A 132 -8.01 -6.23 -3.69
C LEU A 132 -6.84 -6.49 -2.74
N THR A 133 -5.90 -5.55 -2.67
CA THR A 133 -4.75 -5.64 -1.77
C THR A 133 -5.21 -5.72 -0.30
N TYR A 134 -6.19 -4.89 0.08
CA TYR A 134 -6.77 -4.92 1.42
C TYR A 134 -7.42 -6.27 1.73
N LEU A 135 -8.22 -6.82 0.82
CA LEU A 135 -8.85 -8.13 0.98
C LEU A 135 -7.82 -9.26 1.16
N ILE A 136 -6.73 -9.24 0.39
CA ILE A 136 -5.65 -10.22 0.52
C ILE A 136 -4.98 -10.12 1.90
N CYS A 137 -4.69 -8.90 2.36
CA CYS A 137 -4.14 -8.69 3.70
C CYS A 137 -5.10 -9.16 4.80
N CYS A 138 -6.41 -8.91 4.67
CA CYS A 138 -7.42 -9.38 5.62
C CYS A 138 -7.54 -10.90 5.64
N LEU A 139 -7.54 -11.56 4.48
CA LEU A 139 -7.58 -13.02 4.37
C LEU A 139 -6.34 -13.64 5.02
N TYR A 140 -5.18 -13.06 4.77
CA TYR A 140 -3.94 -13.53 5.39
C TYR A 140 -3.96 -13.37 6.92
N LYS A 141 -4.51 -12.26 7.44
CA LYS A 141 -4.72 -12.06 8.87
C LYS A 141 -5.59 -13.16 9.49
N GLN A 142 -6.68 -13.56 8.82
CA GLN A 142 -7.55 -14.63 9.32
C GLN A 142 -6.88 -16.00 9.34
N THR A 143 -5.97 -16.28 8.41
CA THR A 143 -5.25 -17.56 8.36
C THR A 143 -4.09 -17.63 9.35
N SER A 144 -3.50 -16.49 9.70
CA SER A 144 -2.36 -16.39 10.63
C SER A 144 -2.74 -16.46 12.10
N VAL A 145 -4.02 -16.21 12.45
CA VAL A 145 -4.53 -16.22 13.84
C VAL A 145 -4.98 -17.62 14.30
N LYS A 146 -4.84 -18.64 13.46
CA LYS A 146 -5.06 -20.05 13.82
C LYS A 146 -3.74 -20.75 14.12
#